data_896186cf1f5cb1663f9a9cc9591c1cfc
#
_entry.id   896186cf1f5cb1663f9a9cc9591c1cfc
#
_cell.length_a   1.000
_cell.length_b   1.000
_cell.length_c   1.000
_cell.angle_alpha   90.00
_cell.angle_beta   90.00
_cell.angle_gamma   90.00
#
_symmetry.space_group_name_H-M   'P 1'
#
loop_
_entity.id
_entity.type
_entity.pdbx_description
1 polymer ?
#
loop_
_entity_poly.entity_id
_entity_poly.type
_entity_poly.pdbx_seq_one_letter_code
_entity_poly.pdbx_strand_id
1 'polypeptide(L)'
;SYCRKLYRFYVKSEWDEEVEDDIIIPLSNQLIANNFNLLEVLETLLMSQHFYDEDSNDNSDQIIGSIVKSPIQLISETINLLDMSFPNPEASANNPPDSFNDDLLNFKRFYYNFAYLSFFTSTALRPFSPDTVAGYPAMYQSPSFDRNWFTSNTIIGRYKLIECFITGQNRINNTVANIRIQFDSVEYVENSGNFSAVNNAITLVQEIADLIYCESINSSRVNYFVSILTDGLEAYYWSSAWTDYLQTGNQVQVKTRLDSLFTGMLNAAEFQLM
;
A
#
# COMPACT_ATOMS: atom_id res chain seq x y z
N SER A 1 18.80 0.13 -23.73
CA SER A 1 17.93 -0.99 -23.29
C SER A 1 17.83 -1.13 -21.77
N TYR A 2 18.94 -1.02 -21.02
CA TYR A 2 18.90 -1.07 -19.53
C TYR A 2 18.18 0.17 -18.94
N CYS A 3 18.50 1.38 -19.40
CA CYS A 3 17.90 2.62 -18.90
C CYS A 3 16.38 2.66 -19.11
N ARG A 4 15.87 2.14 -20.23
CA ARG A 4 14.41 1.98 -20.44
C ARG A 4 13.77 1.04 -19.40
N LYS A 5 14.49 -0.02 -18.99
CA LYS A 5 13.98 -0.93 -17.93
C LYS A 5 14.00 -0.27 -16.57
N LEU A 6 15.05 0.49 -16.24
CA LEU A 6 15.15 1.25 -15.00
C LEU A 6 14.05 2.31 -14.94
N TYR A 7 13.87 3.08 -16.02
CA TYR A 7 12.82 4.08 -16.11
C TYR A 7 11.43 3.46 -15.88
N ARG A 8 11.12 2.36 -16.57
CA ARG A 8 9.84 1.66 -16.41
C ARG A 8 9.62 1.13 -15.00
N PHE A 9 10.66 0.71 -14.33
CA PHE A 9 10.56 0.13 -13.00
C PHE A 9 10.39 1.19 -11.90
N TYR A 10 11.05 2.33 -12.05
CA TYR A 10 11.10 3.34 -10.99
C TYR A 10 10.27 4.59 -11.27
N VAL A 11 9.97 4.89 -12.52
CA VAL A 11 9.38 6.17 -12.90
C VAL A 11 8.00 6.00 -13.54
N LYS A 12 7.94 5.40 -14.74
CA LYS A 12 6.68 5.28 -15.49
C LYS A 12 6.76 4.16 -16.54
N SER A 13 5.69 3.41 -16.70
CA SER A 13 5.66 2.27 -17.64
C SER A 13 5.61 2.70 -19.11
N GLU A 14 5.04 3.86 -19.42
CA GLU A 14 4.96 4.46 -20.76
C GLU A 14 5.57 5.86 -20.75
N TRP A 15 6.21 6.27 -21.85
CA TRP A 15 6.80 7.58 -22.03
C TRP A 15 6.73 7.99 -23.50
N ASP A 16 6.88 9.29 -23.78
CA ASP A 16 6.90 9.91 -25.10
C ASP A 16 8.33 10.05 -25.66
N GLU A 17 8.44 10.69 -26.83
CA GLU A 17 9.70 10.91 -27.51
C GLU A 17 10.58 11.94 -26.78
N GLU A 18 9.98 12.91 -26.10
CA GLU A 18 10.70 13.92 -25.31
C GLU A 18 11.45 13.28 -24.13
N VAL A 19 10.78 12.44 -23.37
CA VAL A 19 11.41 11.68 -22.27
C VAL A 19 12.48 10.71 -22.81
N GLU A 20 12.26 10.10 -23.99
CA GLU A 20 13.28 9.24 -24.60
C GLU A 20 14.54 10.03 -24.92
N ASP A 21 14.42 11.23 -25.51
CA ASP A 21 15.54 12.04 -25.96
C ASP A 21 16.23 12.78 -24.80
N ASP A 22 15.49 13.32 -23.85
CA ASP A 22 16.01 14.19 -22.81
C ASP A 22 16.41 13.44 -21.53
N ILE A 23 15.87 12.25 -21.29
CA ILE A 23 16.13 11.46 -20.08
C ILE A 23 16.82 10.13 -20.42
N ILE A 24 16.18 9.28 -21.24
CA ILE A 24 16.62 7.89 -21.40
C ILE A 24 17.91 7.80 -22.21
N ILE A 25 18.04 8.58 -23.30
CA ILE A 25 19.28 8.59 -24.11
C ILE A 25 20.47 9.16 -23.32
N PRO A 26 20.37 10.31 -22.62
CA PRO A 26 21.45 10.81 -21.76
C PRO A 26 21.86 9.81 -20.67
N LEU A 27 20.92 9.17 -19.98
CA LEU A 27 21.23 8.12 -19.00
C LEU A 27 21.94 6.91 -19.65
N SER A 28 21.57 6.56 -20.88
CA SER A 28 22.24 5.48 -21.61
C SER A 28 23.67 5.83 -21.99
N ASN A 29 23.93 7.08 -22.36
CA ASN A 29 25.29 7.57 -22.64
C ASN A 29 26.14 7.60 -21.35
N GLN A 30 25.57 8.05 -20.24
CA GLN A 30 26.21 8.00 -18.93
C GLN A 30 26.56 6.56 -18.52
N LEU A 31 25.64 5.60 -18.72
CA LEU A 31 25.88 4.19 -18.42
C LEU A 31 27.08 3.63 -19.18
N ILE A 32 27.20 3.98 -20.47
CA ILE A 32 28.33 3.56 -21.31
C ILE A 32 29.62 4.23 -20.81
N ALA A 33 29.60 5.54 -20.57
CA ALA A 33 30.77 6.30 -20.11
C ALA A 33 31.32 5.78 -18.76
N ASN A 34 30.44 5.30 -17.88
CA ASN A 34 30.77 4.81 -16.53
C ASN A 34 30.97 3.28 -16.49
N ASN A 35 31.41 2.67 -17.60
CA ASN A 35 31.68 1.23 -17.68
C ASN A 35 30.50 0.35 -17.20
N PHE A 36 29.27 0.74 -17.52
CA PHE A 36 28.03 0.07 -17.13
C PHE A 36 27.78 0.01 -15.61
N ASN A 37 28.28 1.00 -14.86
CA ASN A 37 27.94 1.17 -13.45
C ASN A 37 26.50 1.69 -13.33
N LEU A 38 25.59 0.81 -12.91
CA LEU A 38 24.16 1.12 -12.77
C LEU A 38 23.85 2.05 -11.59
N LEU A 39 24.69 2.07 -10.56
CA LEU A 39 24.42 2.88 -9.35
C LEU A 39 24.40 4.38 -9.71
N GLU A 40 25.39 4.87 -10.44
CA GLU A 40 25.47 6.28 -10.83
C GLU A 40 24.30 6.73 -11.72
N VAL A 41 23.81 5.81 -12.58
CA VAL A 41 22.64 6.07 -13.42
C VAL A 41 21.37 6.13 -12.59
N LEU A 42 21.22 5.25 -11.59
CA LEU A 42 20.10 5.27 -10.67
C LEU A 42 20.11 6.53 -9.80
N GLU A 43 21.26 6.92 -9.26
CA GLU A 43 21.41 8.16 -8.51
C GLU A 43 20.99 9.36 -9.35
N THR A 44 21.46 9.46 -10.60
CA THR A 44 21.07 10.54 -11.51
C THR A 44 19.57 10.57 -11.75
N LEU A 45 18.96 9.42 -12.02
CA LEU A 45 17.52 9.32 -12.29
C LEU A 45 16.68 9.67 -11.06
N LEU A 46 16.96 9.04 -9.93
CA LEU A 46 16.16 9.19 -8.71
C LEU A 46 16.37 10.54 -7.99
N MET A 47 17.43 11.28 -8.32
CA MET A 47 17.69 12.64 -7.81
C MET A 47 17.28 13.74 -8.82
N SER A 48 16.71 13.38 -9.96
CA SER A 48 16.30 14.35 -10.99
C SER A 48 15.01 15.08 -10.62
N GLN A 49 14.87 16.31 -11.10
CA GLN A 49 13.61 17.05 -11.02
C GLN A 49 12.47 16.30 -11.71
N HIS A 50 12.77 15.61 -12.82
CA HIS A 50 11.82 14.78 -13.54
C HIS A 50 11.19 13.68 -12.66
N PHE A 51 11.99 13.03 -11.81
CA PHE A 51 11.47 11.98 -10.91
C PHE A 51 10.49 12.51 -9.86
N TYR A 52 10.63 13.79 -9.47
CA TYR A 52 9.79 14.46 -8.49
C TYR A 52 8.70 15.35 -9.10
N ASP A 53 8.46 15.26 -10.40
CA ASP A 53 7.55 16.14 -11.14
C ASP A 53 7.84 17.66 -10.97
N GLU A 54 9.11 18.02 -10.81
CA GLU A 54 9.58 19.40 -10.63
C GLU A 54 10.21 19.98 -11.91
N ASP A 55 10.08 19.30 -13.05
CA ASP A 55 10.67 19.69 -14.34
C ASP A 55 9.74 20.53 -15.20
N SER A 56 8.47 20.69 -14.81
CA SER A 56 7.49 21.53 -15.52
C SER A 56 6.87 22.59 -14.59
N ASN A 57 6.32 23.65 -15.20
CA ASN A 57 5.66 24.73 -14.45
C ASN A 57 4.12 24.58 -14.46
N ASP A 58 3.59 23.44 -14.84
CA ASP A 58 2.16 23.27 -15.10
C ASP A 58 1.36 22.63 -13.98
N ASN A 59 1.94 22.29 -12.84
CA ASN A 59 1.29 21.62 -11.71
C ASN A 59 0.57 20.30 -12.09
N SER A 60 0.96 19.65 -13.18
CA SER A 60 0.44 18.34 -13.57
C SER A 60 1.39 17.25 -13.16
N ASP A 61 0.93 16.36 -12.27
CA ASP A 61 1.70 15.20 -11.86
C ASP A 61 1.70 14.17 -12.99
N GLN A 62 2.86 14.00 -13.62
CA GLN A 62 3.03 13.06 -14.72
C GLN A 62 3.72 11.76 -14.30
N ILE A 63 4.43 11.79 -13.19
CA ILE A 63 5.25 10.70 -12.67
C ILE A 63 4.65 10.14 -11.38
N ILE A 64 4.36 11.01 -10.40
CA ILE A 64 3.80 10.60 -9.11
C ILE A 64 2.44 9.91 -9.32
N GLY A 65 2.27 8.72 -8.74
CA GLY A 65 1.06 7.93 -8.92
C GLY A 65 0.90 7.28 -10.30
N SER A 66 1.95 7.23 -11.11
CA SER A 66 1.88 6.64 -12.46
C SER A 66 2.06 5.14 -12.49
N ILE A 67 2.62 4.53 -11.44
CA ILE A 67 2.88 3.09 -11.34
C ILE A 67 1.88 2.44 -10.37
N VAL A 68 1.28 1.33 -10.79
CA VAL A 68 0.43 0.52 -9.91
C VAL A 68 1.30 -0.36 -9.02
N LYS A 69 1.13 -0.23 -7.69
CA LYS A 69 1.83 -1.10 -6.73
C LYS A 69 1.62 -2.57 -7.06
N SER A 70 2.71 -3.33 -7.12
CA SER A 70 2.60 -4.78 -7.23
C SER A 70 1.91 -5.38 -6.00
N PRO A 71 1.30 -6.56 -6.09
CA PRO A 71 0.68 -7.20 -4.92
C PRO A 71 1.62 -7.38 -3.73
N ILE A 72 2.91 -7.62 -3.97
CA ILE A 72 3.91 -7.72 -2.89
C ILE A 72 4.11 -6.36 -2.21
N GLN A 73 4.28 -5.30 -2.99
CA GLN A 73 4.41 -3.94 -2.45
C GLN A 73 3.16 -3.56 -1.66
N LEU A 74 1.97 -3.79 -2.22
CA LEU A 74 0.72 -3.44 -1.56
C LEU A 74 0.57 -4.11 -0.19
N ILE A 75 0.76 -5.43 -0.09
CA ILE A 75 0.62 -6.14 1.18
C ILE A 75 1.71 -5.74 2.17
N SER A 76 2.97 -5.64 1.73
CA SER A 76 4.10 -5.31 2.59
C SER A 76 4.02 -3.88 3.12
N GLU A 77 3.67 -2.93 2.27
CA GLU A 77 3.50 -1.54 2.64
C GLU A 77 2.32 -1.37 3.60
N THR A 78 1.18 -2.00 3.32
CA THR A 78 0.03 -1.95 4.22
C THR A 78 0.39 -2.43 5.61
N ILE A 79 1.10 -3.54 5.73
CA ILE A 79 1.48 -4.12 7.01
C ILE A 79 2.47 -3.23 7.75
N ASN A 80 3.50 -2.73 7.06
CA ASN A 80 4.49 -1.85 7.66
C ASN A 80 3.89 -0.50 8.09
N LEU A 81 3.03 0.08 7.25
CA LEU A 81 2.37 1.34 7.51
C LEU A 81 1.44 1.27 8.73
N LEU A 82 0.72 0.16 8.87
CA LEU A 82 -0.22 -0.06 9.97
C LEU A 82 0.46 -0.69 11.21
N ASP A 83 1.79 -0.77 11.23
CA ASP A 83 2.59 -1.36 12.33
C ASP A 83 2.06 -2.72 12.80
N MET A 84 1.70 -3.58 11.84
CA MET A 84 1.09 -4.88 12.15
C MET A 84 2.17 -5.92 12.44
N SER A 85 2.04 -6.61 13.58
CA SER A 85 2.93 -7.69 13.97
C SER A 85 2.67 -8.96 13.15
N PHE A 86 3.75 -9.57 12.64
CA PHE A 86 3.69 -10.84 11.92
C PHE A 86 3.86 -12.05 12.84
N PRO A 87 3.21 -13.18 12.53
CA PRO A 87 3.57 -14.45 13.11
C PRO A 87 5.03 -14.80 12.80
N ASN A 88 5.87 -14.92 13.83
CA ASN A 88 7.28 -15.22 13.69
C ASN A 88 7.59 -16.67 14.12
N PRO A 89 7.95 -17.57 13.18
CA PRO A 89 8.26 -18.96 13.52
C PRO A 89 9.54 -19.12 14.34
N GLU A 90 10.46 -18.13 14.28
CA GLU A 90 11.73 -18.21 15.03
C GLU A 90 11.54 -17.92 16.53
N ALA A 91 10.53 -17.15 16.89
CA ALA A 91 10.21 -16.87 18.30
C ALA A 91 9.91 -18.14 19.09
N SER A 92 9.44 -19.18 18.42
CA SER A 92 9.09 -20.47 19.02
C SER A 92 10.27 -21.42 19.23
N ALA A 93 11.43 -21.16 18.65
CA ALA A 93 12.63 -21.99 18.84
C ALA A 93 13.08 -22.07 20.32
N ASN A 94 12.68 -21.09 21.13
CA ASN A 94 13.01 -20.99 22.57
C ASN A 94 11.82 -21.29 23.50
N ASN A 95 10.66 -21.64 22.94
CA ASN A 95 9.42 -21.88 23.70
C ASN A 95 9.11 -23.38 23.89
N PRO A 96 8.26 -23.75 24.83
CA PRO A 96 7.82 -25.14 25.01
C PRO A 96 7.20 -25.75 23.72
N PRO A 97 7.23 -27.09 23.55
CA PRO A 97 6.78 -27.76 22.33
C PRO A 97 5.39 -27.39 21.83
N ASP A 98 4.47 -27.06 22.71
CA ASP A 98 3.08 -26.71 22.35
C ASP A 98 2.99 -25.32 21.71
N SER A 99 3.78 -24.35 22.18
CA SER A 99 3.84 -23.01 21.57
C SER A 99 4.54 -23.02 20.22
N PHE A 100 5.51 -23.89 20.01
CA PHE A 100 6.15 -24.08 18.70
C PHE A 100 5.14 -24.48 17.62
N ASN A 101 4.28 -25.43 17.91
CA ASN A 101 3.26 -25.87 16.95
C ASN A 101 2.24 -24.75 16.63
N ASP A 102 1.87 -23.95 17.61
CA ASP A 102 0.93 -22.83 17.41
C ASP A 102 1.56 -21.71 16.59
N ASP A 103 2.81 -21.33 16.84
CA ASP A 103 3.50 -20.29 16.07
C ASP A 103 3.74 -20.72 14.61
N LEU A 104 4.19 -21.97 14.40
CA LEU A 104 4.33 -22.52 13.06
C LEU A 104 2.98 -22.59 12.33
N LEU A 105 1.90 -22.96 13.04
CA LEU A 105 0.56 -22.97 12.48
C LEU A 105 0.08 -21.56 12.12
N ASN A 106 0.35 -20.56 12.98
CA ASN A 106 0.01 -19.16 12.75
C ASN A 106 0.78 -18.61 11.54
N PHE A 107 2.09 -18.88 11.46
CA PHE A 107 2.92 -18.57 10.30
C PHE A 107 2.35 -19.17 9.02
N LYS A 108 2.02 -20.48 9.02
CA LYS A 108 1.42 -21.17 7.88
C LYS A 108 0.07 -20.58 7.47
N ARG A 109 -0.77 -20.20 8.43
CA ARG A 109 -2.08 -19.61 8.16
C ARG A 109 -1.96 -18.25 7.50
N PHE A 110 -1.01 -17.44 7.94
CA PHE A 110 -0.78 -16.12 7.33
C PHE A 110 -0.04 -16.24 6.00
N TYR A 111 1.20 -16.73 5.99
CA TYR A 111 2.04 -16.66 4.79
C TYR A 111 1.60 -17.62 3.69
N TYR A 112 1.27 -18.86 4.02
CA TYR A 112 0.92 -19.84 3.01
C TYR A 112 -0.57 -19.79 2.65
N ASN A 113 -1.47 -19.91 3.61
CA ASN A 113 -2.90 -20.03 3.29
C ASN A 113 -3.51 -18.69 2.87
N PHE A 114 -3.17 -17.59 3.57
CA PHE A 114 -3.72 -16.28 3.23
C PHE A 114 -2.90 -15.57 2.15
N ALA A 115 -1.65 -15.20 2.42
CA ALA A 115 -0.87 -14.40 1.48
C ALA A 115 -0.63 -15.16 0.17
N TYR A 116 -0.07 -16.37 0.20
CA TYR A 116 0.31 -17.09 -1.01
C TYR A 116 -0.88 -17.69 -1.76
N LEU A 117 -1.74 -18.49 -1.10
CA LEU A 117 -2.84 -19.19 -1.77
C LEU A 117 -4.07 -18.31 -2.04
N SER A 118 -4.33 -17.29 -1.24
CA SER A 118 -5.50 -16.43 -1.42
C SER A 118 -5.16 -15.12 -2.08
N PHE A 119 -4.37 -14.26 -1.40
CA PHE A 119 -4.11 -12.90 -1.87
C PHE A 119 -3.30 -12.89 -3.17
N PHE A 120 -2.11 -13.49 -3.20
CA PHE A 120 -1.26 -13.47 -4.40
C PHE A 120 -1.88 -14.23 -5.58
N THR A 121 -2.66 -15.27 -5.33
CA THR A 121 -3.41 -15.94 -6.39
C THR A 121 -4.50 -15.03 -6.98
N SER A 122 -5.27 -14.34 -6.14
CA SER A 122 -6.34 -13.45 -6.59
C SER A 122 -5.83 -12.17 -7.28
N THR A 123 -4.59 -11.80 -7.02
CA THR A 123 -3.94 -10.59 -7.58
C THR A 123 -2.93 -10.90 -8.69
N ALA A 124 -2.92 -12.16 -9.20
CA ALA A 124 -2.08 -12.62 -10.31
C ALA A 124 -0.56 -12.46 -10.09
N LEU A 125 -0.09 -12.57 -8.84
CA LEU A 125 1.34 -12.58 -8.50
C LEU A 125 1.64 -13.61 -7.42
N ARG A 126 1.72 -14.89 -7.76
CA ARG A 126 2.25 -15.89 -6.82
C ARG A 126 3.78 -15.88 -6.85
N PRO A 127 4.48 -15.45 -5.79
CA PRO A 127 5.92 -15.44 -5.76
C PRO A 127 6.52 -16.79 -6.16
N PHE A 128 7.55 -16.77 -7.01
CA PHE A 128 8.26 -17.96 -7.55
C PHE A 128 7.41 -18.94 -8.39
N SER A 129 6.18 -18.59 -8.73
CA SER A 129 5.27 -19.44 -9.50
C SER A 129 4.52 -18.63 -10.57
N PRO A 130 5.21 -18.09 -11.58
CA PRO A 130 4.56 -17.37 -12.67
C PRO A 130 3.71 -18.34 -13.51
N ASP A 131 2.59 -17.85 -14.04
CA ASP A 131 1.68 -18.66 -14.85
C ASP A 131 2.22 -18.95 -16.25
N THR A 132 3.25 -18.21 -16.70
CA THR A 132 3.88 -18.38 -18.02
C THR A 132 5.40 -18.50 -17.90
N VAL A 133 6.01 -19.12 -18.93
CA VAL A 133 7.48 -19.22 -19.02
C VAL A 133 8.18 -17.86 -19.19
N ALA A 134 7.45 -16.83 -19.64
CA ALA A 134 7.96 -15.47 -19.79
C ALA A 134 7.95 -14.68 -18.46
N GLY A 135 7.35 -15.23 -17.41
CA GLY A 135 7.20 -14.58 -16.12
C GLY A 135 5.78 -14.03 -15.89
N TYR A 136 5.68 -12.95 -15.08
CA TYR A 136 4.41 -12.30 -14.81
C TYR A 136 4.08 -11.26 -15.90
N PRO A 137 2.85 -11.25 -16.46
CA PRO A 137 2.45 -10.33 -17.53
C PRO A 137 2.77 -8.87 -17.23
N ALA A 138 2.61 -8.43 -15.99
CA ALA A 138 2.93 -7.08 -15.55
C ALA A 138 4.41 -6.68 -15.73
N MET A 139 5.31 -7.63 -15.90
CA MET A 139 6.73 -7.36 -16.08
C MET A 139 7.18 -7.36 -17.55
N TYR A 140 6.44 -8.00 -18.45
CA TYR A 140 6.85 -8.14 -19.85
C TYR A 140 5.78 -7.74 -20.88
N GLN A 141 4.50 -7.72 -20.52
CA GLN A 141 3.41 -7.53 -21.49
C GLN A 141 3.21 -6.04 -21.79
N SER A 142 3.73 -5.61 -22.93
CA SER A 142 3.51 -4.28 -23.47
C SER A 142 2.10 -4.15 -24.08
N PRO A 143 1.43 -2.98 -24.01
CA PRO A 143 1.85 -1.77 -23.29
C PRO A 143 1.41 -1.72 -21.82
N SER A 144 0.69 -2.70 -21.37
CA SER A 144 -0.03 -2.62 -20.08
C SER A 144 0.87 -2.72 -18.85
N PHE A 145 1.99 -3.48 -18.93
CA PHE A 145 2.95 -3.67 -17.84
C PHE A 145 2.30 -3.74 -16.44
N ASP A 146 2.66 -2.84 -15.53
CA ASP A 146 2.16 -2.76 -14.14
C ASP A 146 0.64 -2.62 -14.04
N ARG A 147 -0.03 -2.06 -15.06
CA ARG A 147 -1.51 -2.01 -15.13
C ARG A 147 -2.16 -3.39 -15.16
N ASN A 148 -1.42 -4.44 -15.52
CA ASN A 148 -1.90 -5.83 -15.39
C ASN A 148 -2.12 -6.26 -13.92
N TRP A 149 -1.58 -5.53 -12.93
CA TRP A 149 -1.91 -5.72 -11.53
C TRP A 149 -3.31 -5.20 -11.16
N PHE A 150 -3.92 -4.36 -12.00
CA PHE A 150 -5.17 -3.66 -11.73
C PHE A 150 -6.21 -3.92 -12.83
N THR A 151 -6.70 -5.15 -12.88
CA THR A 151 -7.73 -5.61 -13.82
C THR A 151 -9.05 -5.88 -13.08
N SER A 152 -10.15 -6.06 -13.83
CA SER A 152 -11.45 -6.43 -13.25
C SER A 152 -11.40 -7.70 -12.40
N ASN A 153 -10.47 -8.60 -12.67
CA ASN A 153 -10.30 -9.84 -11.89
C ASN A 153 -9.44 -9.64 -10.64
N THR A 154 -8.40 -8.80 -10.72
CA THR A 154 -7.42 -8.63 -9.63
C THR A 154 -7.85 -7.58 -8.61
N ILE A 155 -8.67 -6.59 -9.01
CA ILE A 155 -9.13 -5.49 -8.15
C ILE A 155 -9.87 -5.97 -6.91
N ILE A 156 -10.66 -7.05 -7.04
CA ILE A 156 -11.40 -7.61 -5.91
C ILE A 156 -10.45 -8.11 -4.83
N GLY A 157 -9.39 -8.82 -5.22
CA GLY A 157 -8.36 -9.30 -4.28
C GLY A 157 -7.64 -8.15 -3.59
N ARG A 158 -7.32 -7.10 -4.33
CA ARG A 158 -6.65 -5.90 -3.79
C ARG A 158 -7.51 -5.19 -2.73
N TYR A 159 -8.77 -4.90 -3.05
CA TYR A 159 -9.67 -4.19 -2.13
C TYR A 159 -10.05 -5.04 -0.90
N LYS A 160 -10.18 -6.36 -1.07
CA LYS A 160 -10.45 -7.25 0.05
C LYS A 160 -9.27 -7.43 1.01
N LEU A 161 -8.05 -7.04 0.64
CA LEU A 161 -6.89 -7.10 1.53
C LEU A 161 -7.16 -6.35 2.84
N ILE A 162 -7.66 -5.12 2.72
CA ILE A 162 -7.92 -4.26 3.88
C ILE A 162 -9.05 -4.83 4.76
N GLU A 163 -10.13 -5.32 4.14
CA GLU A 163 -11.19 -6.02 4.87
C GLU A 163 -10.64 -7.24 5.63
N CYS A 164 -9.71 -8.00 5.03
CA CYS A 164 -9.08 -9.13 5.69
C CYS A 164 -8.28 -8.69 6.92
N PHE A 165 -7.53 -7.60 6.82
CA PHE A 165 -6.74 -7.10 7.95
C PHE A 165 -7.59 -6.54 9.07
N ILE A 166 -8.63 -5.77 8.76
CA ILE A 166 -9.56 -5.22 9.75
C ILE A 166 -10.32 -6.34 10.48
N THR A 167 -10.78 -7.36 9.74
CA THR A 167 -11.56 -8.45 10.33
C THR A 167 -10.73 -9.59 10.92
N GLY A 168 -9.44 -9.67 10.58
CA GLY A 168 -8.57 -10.81 10.92
C GLY A 168 -8.97 -12.11 10.19
N GLN A 169 -9.75 -12.02 9.10
CA GLN A 169 -10.33 -13.16 8.41
C GLN A 169 -10.07 -13.11 6.90
N ASN A 170 -9.84 -14.27 6.30
CA ASN A 170 -9.74 -14.37 4.84
C ASN A 170 -11.12 -14.15 4.19
N ARG A 171 -11.29 -13.01 3.53
CA ARG A 171 -12.51 -12.63 2.81
C ARG A 171 -12.39 -12.78 1.30
N ILE A 172 -11.20 -13.15 0.80
CA ILE A 172 -10.93 -13.21 -0.64
C ILE A 172 -11.64 -14.41 -1.27
N ASN A 173 -11.56 -15.58 -0.64
CA ASN A 173 -12.07 -16.83 -1.19
C ASN A 173 -13.40 -17.30 -0.57
N ASN A 174 -14.16 -16.40 0.06
CA ASN A 174 -15.39 -16.72 0.81
C ASN A 174 -15.21 -17.79 1.93
N THR A 175 -13.99 -18.11 2.26
CA THR A 175 -13.65 -18.97 3.40
C THR A 175 -13.37 -18.08 4.60
N VAL A 176 -14.27 -18.06 5.57
CA VAL A 176 -14.09 -17.33 6.82
C VAL A 176 -13.05 -18.05 7.68
N ALA A 177 -11.76 -17.90 7.30
CA ALA A 177 -10.64 -18.47 8.02
C ALA A 177 -9.84 -17.36 8.69
N ASN A 178 -9.49 -17.53 9.97
CA ASN A 178 -8.64 -16.59 10.70
C ASN A 178 -7.24 -16.54 10.07
N ILE A 179 -6.78 -15.34 9.68
CA ILE A 179 -5.49 -15.11 9.03
C ILE A 179 -4.34 -14.85 10.02
N ARG A 180 -4.63 -14.79 11.32
CA ARG A 180 -3.66 -14.64 12.41
C ARG A 180 -2.92 -13.31 12.46
N ILE A 181 -3.41 -12.33 11.73
CA ILE A 181 -3.02 -10.93 11.79
C ILE A 181 -4.30 -10.11 11.74
N GLN A 182 -4.39 -9.08 12.55
CA GLN A 182 -5.53 -8.18 12.58
C GLN A 182 -5.05 -6.78 12.91
N PHE A 183 -5.59 -5.80 12.21
CA PHE A 183 -5.37 -4.39 12.47
C PHE A 183 -6.35 -3.89 13.53
N ASP A 184 -5.84 -3.28 14.58
CA ASP A 184 -6.65 -2.55 15.54
C ASP A 184 -6.53 -1.05 15.30
N SER A 185 -7.54 -0.49 14.63
CA SER A 185 -7.55 0.91 14.23
C SER A 185 -7.61 1.88 15.42
N VAL A 186 -8.21 1.47 16.54
CA VAL A 186 -8.29 2.31 17.75
C VAL A 186 -6.94 2.36 18.44
N GLU A 187 -6.34 1.20 18.68
CA GLU A 187 -5.01 1.07 19.28
C GLU A 187 -3.96 1.83 18.44
N TYR A 188 -4.03 1.70 17.11
CA TYR A 188 -3.12 2.38 16.21
C TYR A 188 -3.24 3.91 16.29
N VAL A 189 -4.46 4.43 16.29
CA VAL A 189 -4.70 5.89 16.37
C VAL A 189 -4.35 6.45 17.75
N GLU A 190 -4.58 5.69 18.81
CA GLU A 190 -4.31 6.12 20.17
C GLU A 190 -2.83 6.07 20.54
N ASN A 191 -2.12 5.00 20.14
CA ASN A 191 -0.82 4.66 20.72
C ASN A 191 0.36 4.67 19.75
N SER A 192 0.16 4.85 18.42
CA SER A 192 1.28 4.90 17.46
C SER A 192 2.17 6.13 17.62
N GLY A 193 1.67 7.21 18.23
CA GLY A 193 2.39 8.48 18.34
C GLY A 193 2.42 9.31 17.05
N ASN A 194 1.73 8.87 16.00
CA ASN A 194 1.71 9.51 14.69
C ASN A 194 0.72 10.68 14.60
N PHE A 195 -0.22 10.80 15.55
CA PHE A 195 -1.34 11.73 15.46
C PHE A 195 -1.34 12.75 16.61
N SER A 196 -1.45 14.03 16.26
CA SER A 196 -1.35 15.14 17.25
C SER A 196 -2.69 15.53 17.85
N ALA A 197 -3.78 15.42 17.10
CA ALA A 197 -5.10 15.90 17.48
C ALA A 197 -6.21 14.91 17.09
N VAL A 198 -6.17 13.72 17.67
CA VAL A 198 -7.10 12.61 17.35
C VAL A 198 -8.57 12.99 17.50
N ASN A 199 -8.91 13.87 18.43
CA ASN A 199 -10.29 14.34 18.64
C ASN A 199 -10.80 15.30 17.55
N ASN A 200 -9.91 15.82 16.69
CA ASN A 200 -10.31 16.67 15.57
C ASN A 200 -10.36 15.86 14.28
N ALA A 201 -11.57 15.67 13.72
CA ALA A 201 -11.79 14.84 12.54
C ALA A 201 -10.97 15.29 11.33
N ILE A 202 -10.86 16.60 11.07
CA ILE A 202 -10.16 17.14 9.91
C ILE A 202 -8.65 16.93 10.06
N THR A 203 -8.09 17.26 11.24
CA THR A 203 -6.67 17.09 11.52
C THR A 203 -6.28 15.62 11.47
N LEU A 204 -7.05 14.74 12.11
CA LEU A 204 -6.80 13.30 12.09
C LEU A 204 -6.79 12.73 10.65
N VAL A 205 -7.78 13.08 9.84
CA VAL A 205 -7.86 12.62 8.45
C VAL A 205 -6.68 13.14 7.64
N GLN A 206 -6.27 14.40 7.83
CA GLN A 206 -5.11 14.97 7.15
C GLN A 206 -3.82 14.25 7.56
N GLU A 207 -3.59 14.06 8.87
CA GLU A 207 -2.41 13.35 9.39
C GLU A 207 -2.34 11.90 8.89
N ILE A 208 -3.49 11.21 8.83
CA ILE A 208 -3.56 9.86 8.23
C ILE A 208 -3.23 9.92 6.73
N ALA A 209 -3.76 10.90 5.99
CA ALA A 209 -3.48 11.05 4.56
C ALA A 209 -1.99 11.32 4.30
N ASP A 210 -1.39 12.23 5.06
CA ASP A 210 0.03 12.58 4.95
C ASP A 210 0.95 11.38 5.28
N LEU A 211 0.46 10.44 6.07
CA LEU A 211 1.18 9.21 6.39
C LEU A 211 1.02 8.13 5.30
N ILE A 212 -0.16 8.04 4.68
CA ILE A 212 -0.53 6.92 3.78
C ILE A 212 -0.23 7.23 2.32
N TYR A 213 -0.38 8.48 1.90
CA TYR A 213 -0.24 8.89 0.51
C TYR A 213 1.12 9.53 0.24
N CYS A 214 1.64 9.31 -0.96
CA CYS A 214 2.88 9.93 -1.40
C CYS A 214 2.73 11.44 -1.68
N GLU A 215 1.49 11.91 -1.82
CA GLU A 215 1.17 13.33 -2.04
C GLU A 215 0.08 13.85 -1.12
N SER A 216 0.12 15.16 -0.89
CA SER A 216 -0.92 15.86 -0.13
C SER A 216 -2.24 15.87 -0.90
N ILE A 217 -3.30 15.46 -0.24
CA ILE A 217 -4.65 15.52 -0.81
C ILE A 217 -5.29 16.90 -0.62
N ASN A 218 -6.10 17.33 -1.58
CA ASN A 218 -6.79 18.60 -1.50
C ASN A 218 -7.92 18.59 -0.46
N SER A 219 -8.40 19.80 -0.08
CA SER A 219 -9.43 19.97 0.94
C SER A 219 -10.77 19.26 0.63
N SER A 220 -11.12 19.14 -0.64
CA SER A 220 -12.33 18.39 -1.05
C SER A 220 -12.18 16.92 -0.76
N ARG A 221 -10.99 16.36 -0.97
CA ARG A 221 -10.68 14.95 -0.69
C ARG A 221 -10.60 14.70 0.82
N VAL A 222 -10.01 15.61 1.59
CA VAL A 222 -10.05 15.58 3.06
C VAL A 222 -11.49 15.54 3.56
N ASN A 223 -12.35 16.45 3.08
CA ASN A 223 -13.77 16.49 3.48
C ASN A 223 -14.52 15.20 3.12
N TYR A 224 -14.21 14.58 2.00
CA TYR A 224 -14.76 13.27 1.64
C TYR A 224 -14.41 12.21 2.69
N PHE A 225 -13.14 12.10 3.09
CA PHE A 225 -12.75 11.13 4.12
C PHE A 225 -13.27 11.49 5.52
N VAL A 226 -13.36 12.77 5.85
CA VAL A 226 -14.06 13.22 7.06
C VAL A 226 -15.51 12.75 7.06
N SER A 227 -16.22 12.82 5.93
CA SER A 227 -17.57 12.31 5.83
C SER A 227 -17.68 10.80 6.05
N ILE A 228 -16.67 10.03 5.69
CA ILE A 228 -16.60 8.59 6.01
C ILE A 228 -16.39 8.40 7.52
N LEU A 229 -15.44 9.12 8.13
CA LEU A 229 -15.17 9.05 9.57
C LEU A 229 -16.41 9.41 10.40
N THR A 230 -17.19 10.39 9.95
CA THR A 230 -18.36 10.90 10.67
C THR A 230 -19.68 10.20 10.29
N ASP A 231 -19.64 9.26 9.34
CA ASP A 231 -20.85 8.63 8.75
C ASP A 231 -21.83 9.68 8.18
N GLY A 232 -21.28 10.69 7.48
CA GLY A 232 -22.02 11.80 6.88
C GLY A 232 -22.54 12.84 7.87
N LEU A 233 -22.22 12.73 9.15
CA LEU A 233 -22.59 13.69 10.18
C LEU A 233 -21.58 14.83 10.28
N GLU A 234 -21.91 15.86 11.08
CA GLU A 234 -21.02 16.97 11.37
C GLU A 234 -19.76 16.52 12.12
N ALA A 235 -18.62 17.18 11.90
CA ALA A 235 -17.31 16.80 12.44
C ALA A 235 -17.29 16.66 13.99
N TYR A 236 -18.13 17.42 14.72
CA TYR A 236 -18.18 17.35 16.18
C TYR A 236 -18.70 15.99 16.71
N TYR A 237 -19.41 15.21 15.89
CA TYR A 237 -19.84 13.86 16.30
C TYR A 237 -18.67 12.90 16.47
N TRP A 238 -17.60 13.09 15.70
CA TRP A 238 -16.34 12.36 15.93
C TRP A 238 -15.71 12.74 17.27
N SER A 239 -15.57 14.04 17.53
CA SER A 239 -15.00 14.55 18.79
C SER A 239 -15.78 14.04 20.01
N SER A 240 -17.11 14.00 19.91
CA SER A 240 -17.98 13.47 20.95
C SER A 240 -17.79 11.96 21.15
N ALA A 241 -17.75 11.19 20.06
CA ALA A 241 -17.53 9.74 20.12
C ALA A 241 -16.16 9.37 20.71
N TRP A 242 -15.12 10.12 20.34
CA TRP A 242 -13.78 9.92 20.87
C TRP A 242 -13.69 10.26 22.37
N THR A 243 -14.34 11.35 22.78
CA THR A 243 -14.43 11.74 24.19
C THR A 243 -15.18 10.70 25.02
N ASP A 244 -16.30 10.18 24.52
CA ASP A 244 -17.07 9.12 25.17
C ASP A 244 -16.24 7.84 25.34
N TYR A 245 -15.50 7.45 24.29
CA TYR A 245 -14.56 6.33 24.35
C TYR A 245 -13.52 6.51 25.46
N LEU A 246 -12.87 7.68 25.55
CA LEU A 246 -11.86 7.95 26.58
C LEU A 246 -12.43 7.91 28.01
N GLN A 247 -13.73 8.26 28.18
CA GLN A 247 -14.39 8.25 29.49
C GLN A 247 -14.92 6.88 29.89
N THR A 248 -15.41 6.10 28.93
CA THR A 248 -16.13 4.85 29.21
C THR A 248 -15.35 3.59 28.87
N GLY A 249 -14.32 3.69 28.05
CA GLY A 249 -13.60 2.55 27.47
C GLY A 249 -14.39 1.82 26.36
N ASN A 250 -15.57 2.32 25.98
CA ASN A 250 -16.39 1.69 24.94
C ASN A 250 -15.92 2.11 23.54
N GLN A 251 -15.14 1.24 22.91
CA GLN A 251 -14.54 1.52 21.59
C GLN A 251 -15.46 1.22 20.38
N VAL A 252 -16.67 0.71 20.56
CA VAL A 252 -17.53 0.22 19.46
C VAL A 252 -17.76 1.28 18.38
N GLN A 253 -18.13 2.49 18.77
CA GLN A 253 -18.39 3.58 17.82
C GLN A 253 -17.13 4.07 17.13
N VAL A 254 -16.09 4.37 17.90
CA VAL A 254 -14.82 4.88 17.34
C VAL A 254 -14.16 3.84 16.45
N LYS A 255 -14.20 2.55 16.85
CA LYS A 255 -13.66 1.46 16.03
C LYS A 255 -14.39 1.34 14.69
N THR A 256 -15.71 1.31 14.69
CA THR A 256 -16.51 1.21 13.44
C THR A 256 -16.19 2.35 12.48
N ARG A 257 -16.05 3.57 12.99
CA ARG A 257 -15.74 4.77 12.20
C ARG A 257 -14.32 4.75 11.65
N LEU A 258 -13.34 4.38 12.48
CA LEU A 258 -11.93 4.26 12.06
C LEU A 258 -11.74 3.11 11.05
N ASP A 259 -12.35 1.96 11.27
CA ASP A 259 -12.30 0.82 10.34
C ASP A 259 -12.87 1.23 8.96
N SER A 260 -13.96 2.01 8.94
CA SER A 260 -14.52 2.55 7.70
C SER A 260 -13.60 3.56 7.03
N LEU A 261 -12.97 4.46 7.81
CA LEU A 261 -12.03 5.44 7.30
C LEU A 261 -10.80 4.76 6.69
N PHE A 262 -10.13 3.87 7.42
CA PHE A 262 -8.97 3.14 6.92
C PHE A 262 -9.31 2.29 5.70
N THR A 263 -10.50 1.64 5.68
CA THR A 263 -10.96 0.93 4.49
C THR A 263 -11.10 1.87 3.30
N GLY A 264 -11.71 3.04 3.48
CA GLY A 264 -11.87 4.03 2.41
C GLY A 264 -10.55 4.57 1.90
N MET A 265 -9.63 4.92 2.79
CA MET A 265 -8.35 5.52 2.44
C MET A 265 -7.38 4.52 1.80
N LEU A 266 -7.26 3.31 2.34
CA LEU A 266 -6.35 2.28 1.82
C LEU A 266 -6.87 1.60 0.55
N ASN A 267 -8.17 1.71 0.25
CA ASN A 267 -8.74 1.28 -1.04
C ASN A 267 -8.80 2.42 -2.07
N ALA A 268 -8.47 3.65 -1.69
CA ALA A 268 -8.43 4.76 -2.62
C ALA A 268 -7.29 4.61 -3.66
N ALA A 269 -7.47 5.25 -4.82
CA ALA A 269 -6.49 5.18 -5.90
C ALA A 269 -5.11 5.66 -5.45
N GLU A 270 -5.06 6.71 -4.65
CA GLU A 270 -3.86 7.32 -4.11
C GLU A 270 -2.98 6.32 -3.33
N PHE A 271 -3.57 5.32 -2.67
CA PHE A 271 -2.82 4.27 -1.99
C PHE A 271 -2.44 3.10 -2.90
N GLN A 272 -3.17 2.86 -3.97
CA GLN A 272 -2.90 1.76 -4.90
C GLN A 272 -1.75 2.07 -5.88
N LEU A 273 -1.37 3.34 -5.96
CA LEU A 273 -0.35 3.89 -6.85
C LEU A 273 0.91 4.31 -6.07
N MET A 274 2.02 4.47 -6.80
CA MET A 274 3.28 5.00 -6.28
C MET A 274 3.96 5.88 -7.34
#